data_b2a31cb96402bbb41c3181a388aefb31
#
_entry.id   b2a31cb96402bbb41c3181a388aefb31
#
_cell.length_a   1.000
_cell.length_b   1.000
_cell.length_c   1.000
_cell.angle_alpha   90.00
_cell.angle_beta   90.00
_cell.angle_gamma   90.00
#
_symmetry.space_group_name_H-M   'P 1'
#
loop_
_entity.id
_entity.type
_entity.pdbx_description
1 polymer ?
#
loop_
_entity_poly.entity_id
_entity_poly.type
_entity_poly.pdbx_seq_one_letter_code
_entity_poly.pdbx_strand_id
1 'polypeptide(L)'
;EMTSSLVGSEMCIRDRYTTDSSIENNIRQCMQLIANFPMIAAYGYHAYNHYENDSSMYIHRPDPKLSTAENFLRMLRPNKQYTQLEAQVLDVALMLHMEHGGGNNSTFTTRVVTSAGTDTYSAIAAAMSSLKGPKHGGANIKVMQMMNDIRENVHDWSDRDEVKSYLGKMLDGQVFDKKGLIYGMGHAVYSLSDPRERVFRSYVEHLAEAKGRQKDMNLYNMIEEVAPELIAEKRHIFKGVSPNVDFYSGFVYEMLGIPSELYTPLFAIARIAGWSAHRLEELVGCNKIIRPAYKSVMEELE
;
A
#
# COMPACT_ATOMS: atom_id res chain seq x y z
N GLU A 1 -6.75 21.66 3.29
CA GLU A 1 -7.50 22.11 4.48
C GLU A 1 -7.88 20.99 5.45
N MET A 2 -8.28 19.79 4.99
CA MET A 2 -8.61 18.68 5.90
C MET A 2 -7.42 18.17 6.71
N THR A 3 -6.20 18.26 6.22
CA THR A 3 -5.00 17.79 6.93
C THR A 3 -4.59 18.71 8.07
N SER A 4 -4.75 20.02 7.93
CA SER A 4 -4.43 20.98 9.00
C SER A 4 -5.46 20.96 10.13
N SER A 5 -6.73 20.67 9.83
CA SER A 5 -7.78 20.55 10.84
C SER A 5 -7.71 19.29 11.67
N LEU A 6 -7.08 18.21 11.15
CA LEU A 6 -6.90 16.95 11.87
C LEU A 6 -5.65 16.92 12.76
N VAL A 7 -4.61 17.65 12.41
CA VAL A 7 -3.31 17.62 13.10
C VAL A 7 -3.19 18.66 14.20
N GLY A 8 -3.83 19.82 14.05
CA GLY A 8 -3.84 20.87 15.07
C GLY A 8 -5.19 21.05 15.76
N SER A 9 -6.12 20.13 15.51
CA SER A 9 -7.51 20.36 15.78
C SER A 9 -7.94 19.94 17.18
N GLU A 10 -9.18 20.32 17.45
CA GLU A 10 -9.95 19.99 18.63
C GLU A 10 -9.89 18.52 19.08
N MET A 11 -9.53 17.57 18.20
CA MET A 11 -9.39 16.16 18.59
C MET A 11 -8.16 15.95 19.47
N CYS A 12 -7.04 16.62 19.17
CA CYS A 12 -5.85 16.62 20.04
C CYS A 12 -6.11 17.44 21.32
N ILE A 13 -6.84 18.56 21.22
CA ILE A 13 -7.16 19.43 22.36
C ILE A 13 -8.20 18.78 23.28
N ARG A 14 -9.14 18.02 22.74
CA ARG A 14 -10.19 17.34 23.51
C ARG A 14 -9.76 16.01 24.12
N ASP A 15 -8.72 15.36 23.57
CA ASP A 15 -8.20 14.13 24.19
C ASP A 15 -7.35 14.51 25.39
N ARG A 16 -7.93 14.36 26.60
CA ARG A 16 -7.25 14.57 27.87
C ARG A 16 -5.97 13.71 28.05
N TYR A 17 -5.77 12.73 27.18
CA TYR A 17 -4.62 11.84 27.18
C TYR A 17 -3.52 12.23 26.19
N THR A 18 -3.65 13.33 25.45
CA THR A 18 -2.62 13.75 24.47
C THR A 18 -1.30 14.14 25.14
N THR A 19 -1.36 14.68 26.34
CA THR A 19 -0.18 15.06 27.13
C THR A 19 0.44 13.90 27.90
N ASP A 20 -0.27 12.79 28.04
CA ASP A 20 0.21 11.59 28.70
C ASP A 20 1.08 10.77 27.74
N SER A 21 2.38 10.82 27.94
CA SER A 21 3.38 10.09 27.14
C SER A 21 3.69 8.68 27.64
N SER A 22 2.91 8.15 28.60
CA SER A 22 3.09 6.79 29.09
C SER A 22 2.95 5.76 27.97
N ILE A 23 3.67 4.66 28.07
CA ILE A 23 3.62 3.56 27.11
C ILE A 23 2.19 3.00 27.02
N GLU A 24 1.52 2.85 28.15
CA GLU A 24 0.13 2.37 28.21
C GLU A 24 -0.83 3.24 27.41
N ASN A 25 -0.70 4.57 27.55
CA ASN A 25 -1.52 5.50 26.79
C ASN A 25 -1.17 5.47 25.29
N ASN A 26 0.11 5.39 24.93
CA ASN A 26 0.52 5.24 23.54
C ASN A 26 -0.03 3.95 22.91
N ILE A 27 -0.01 2.81 23.63
CA ILE A 27 -0.64 1.56 23.17
C ILE A 27 -2.14 1.76 22.94
N ARG A 28 -2.83 2.39 23.90
CA ARG A 28 -4.27 2.67 23.78
C ARG A 28 -4.58 3.51 22.52
N GLN A 29 -3.82 4.57 22.28
CA GLN A 29 -3.98 5.43 21.11
C GLN A 29 -3.70 4.68 19.80
N CYS A 30 -2.64 3.88 19.75
CA CYS A 30 -2.32 3.04 18.59
C CYS A 30 -3.44 2.05 18.29
N MET A 31 -3.97 1.35 19.31
CA MET A 31 -5.09 0.40 19.14
C MET A 31 -6.37 1.09 18.67
N GLN A 32 -6.67 2.28 19.17
CA GLN A 32 -7.80 3.09 18.71
C GLN A 32 -7.64 3.50 17.23
N LEU A 33 -6.45 3.90 16.81
CA LEU A 33 -6.18 4.25 15.42
C LEU A 33 -6.32 3.04 14.49
N ILE A 34 -5.74 1.89 14.87
CA ILE A 34 -5.86 0.64 14.10
C ILE A 34 -7.34 0.27 13.93
N ALA A 35 -8.15 0.36 14.98
CA ALA A 35 -9.57 0.04 14.93
C ALA A 35 -10.40 1.02 14.09
N ASN A 36 -10.03 2.31 14.07
CA ASN A 36 -10.81 3.35 13.40
C ASN A 36 -10.42 3.60 11.94
N PHE A 37 -9.20 3.26 11.51
CA PHE A 37 -8.72 3.53 10.16
C PHE A 37 -9.61 2.95 9.05
N PRO A 38 -10.10 1.69 9.14
CA PRO A 38 -11.02 1.14 8.14
C PRO A 38 -12.31 1.95 8.01
N MET A 39 -12.87 2.39 9.14
CA MET A 39 -14.08 3.19 9.19
C MET A 39 -13.85 4.59 8.60
N ILE A 40 -12.75 5.25 8.97
CA ILE A 40 -12.39 6.58 8.47
C ILE A 40 -12.22 6.54 6.95
N ALA A 41 -11.53 5.52 6.42
CA ALA A 41 -11.33 5.36 4.99
C ALA A 41 -12.64 5.13 4.24
N ALA A 42 -13.49 4.20 4.72
CA ALA A 42 -14.77 3.91 4.07
C ALA A 42 -15.71 5.13 4.10
N TYR A 43 -15.83 5.82 5.22
CA TYR A 43 -16.70 6.99 5.33
C TYR A 43 -16.14 8.20 4.59
N GLY A 44 -14.82 8.38 4.59
CA GLY A 44 -14.17 9.40 3.77
C GLY A 44 -14.45 9.22 2.29
N TYR A 45 -14.40 7.96 1.80
CA TYR A 45 -14.76 7.64 0.42
C TYR A 45 -16.25 7.89 0.12
N HIS A 46 -17.16 7.50 1.02
CA HIS A 46 -18.59 7.78 0.84
C HIS A 46 -18.90 9.28 0.85
N ALA A 47 -18.23 10.04 1.70
CA ALA A 47 -18.36 11.50 1.72
C ALA A 47 -17.85 12.11 0.40
N TYR A 48 -16.66 11.68 -0.07
CA TYR A 48 -16.13 12.09 -1.36
C TYR A 48 -17.12 11.80 -2.51
N ASN A 49 -17.64 10.58 -2.60
CA ASN A 49 -18.61 10.21 -3.62
C ASN A 49 -19.92 10.99 -3.54
N HIS A 50 -20.35 11.31 -2.33
CA HIS A 50 -21.56 12.10 -2.13
C HIS A 50 -21.41 13.52 -2.64
N TYR A 51 -20.30 14.20 -2.28
CA TYR A 51 -20.11 15.61 -2.61
C TYR A 51 -19.55 15.84 -4.03
N GLU A 52 -18.73 14.93 -4.55
CA GLU A 52 -18.07 15.12 -5.85
C GLU A 52 -18.75 14.35 -7.00
N ASN A 53 -19.47 13.27 -6.70
CA ASN A 53 -20.07 12.39 -7.71
C ASN A 53 -21.58 12.22 -7.54
N ASP A 54 -22.26 13.06 -6.78
CA ASP A 54 -23.72 13.03 -6.54
C ASP A 54 -24.26 11.65 -6.12
N SER A 55 -23.43 10.83 -5.48
CA SER A 55 -23.81 9.49 -5.04
C SER A 55 -24.43 9.49 -3.65
N SER A 56 -25.18 8.44 -3.33
CA SER A 56 -25.74 8.28 -1.98
C SER A 56 -24.64 8.09 -0.94
N MET A 57 -24.77 8.76 0.20
CA MET A 57 -23.89 8.56 1.33
C MET A 57 -24.33 7.35 2.14
N TYR A 58 -23.48 6.31 2.19
CA TYR A 58 -23.73 5.11 2.99
C TYR A 58 -22.98 5.17 4.31
N ILE A 59 -23.71 4.95 5.42
CA ILE A 59 -23.12 4.89 6.76
C ILE A 59 -23.50 3.53 7.37
N HIS A 60 -22.63 2.54 7.14
CA HIS A 60 -22.79 1.21 7.69
C HIS A 60 -21.89 1.03 8.91
N ARG A 61 -22.51 0.89 10.09
CA ARG A 61 -21.75 0.72 11.34
C ARG A 61 -20.95 -0.58 11.31
N PRO A 62 -19.68 -0.58 11.79
CA PRO A 62 -18.92 -1.79 11.97
C PRO A 62 -19.59 -2.74 12.97
N ASP A 63 -19.39 -4.03 12.78
CA ASP A 63 -19.84 -5.09 13.68
C ASP A 63 -18.62 -5.63 14.44
N PRO A 64 -18.62 -5.61 15.79
CA PRO A 64 -17.45 -6.06 16.58
C PRO A 64 -17.18 -7.56 16.48
N LYS A 65 -18.07 -8.32 15.88
CA LYS A 65 -17.90 -9.77 15.65
C LYS A 65 -17.19 -10.10 14.34
N LEU A 66 -17.04 -9.12 13.45
CA LEU A 66 -16.45 -9.30 12.14
C LEU A 66 -14.97 -8.89 12.15
N SER A 67 -14.18 -9.50 11.25
CA SER A 67 -12.79 -9.11 11.03
C SER A 67 -12.66 -7.70 10.44
N THR A 68 -11.44 -7.18 10.36
CA THR A 68 -11.15 -5.89 9.75
C THR A 68 -11.55 -5.88 8.27
N ALA A 69 -11.24 -6.92 7.51
CA ALA A 69 -11.59 -7.01 6.09
C ALA A 69 -13.10 -7.14 5.89
N GLU A 70 -13.78 -7.98 6.67
CA GLU A 70 -15.23 -8.11 6.63
C GLU A 70 -15.93 -6.79 6.91
N ASN A 71 -15.50 -6.09 7.95
CA ASN A 71 -16.03 -4.78 8.31
C ASN A 71 -15.78 -3.75 7.21
N PHE A 72 -14.57 -3.74 6.62
CA PHE A 72 -14.24 -2.81 5.55
C PHE A 72 -15.14 -3.04 4.32
N LEU A 73 -15.26 -4.29 3.84
CA LEU A 73 -16.14 -4.63 2.71
C LEU A 73 -17.60 -4.31 3.01
N ARG A 74 -18.06 -4.63 4.22
CA ARG A 74 -19.41 -4.31 4.67
C ARG A 74 -19.69 -2.80 4.72
N MET A 75 -18.74 -2.01 5.19
CA MET A 75 -18.90 -0.55 5.26
C MET A 75 -18.81 0.10 3.88
N LEU A 76 -17.96 -0.43 2.99
CA LEU A 76 -17.76 0.11 1.67
C LEU A 76 -18.93 -0.17 0.72
N ARG A 77 -19.51 -1.36 0.78
CA ARG A 77 -20.54 -1.81 -0.18
C ARG A 77 -21.93 -1.36 0.21
N PRO A 78 -22.71 -0.76 -0.72
CA PRO A 78 -24.08 -0.30 -0.42
C PRO A 78 -25.00 -1.40 0.14
N ASN A 79 -24.86 -2.62 -0.39
CA ASN A 79 -25.64 -3.80 0.03
C ASN A 79 -25.06 -4.55 1.23
N LYS A 80 -23.90 -4.16 1.75
CA LYS A 80 -23.16 -4.83 2.84
C LYS A 80 -22.70 -6.26 2.56
N GLN A 81 -22.81 -6.72 1.32
CA GLN A 81 -22.56 -8.12 1.00
C GLN A 81 -21.14 -8.36 0.53
N TYR A 82 -20.58 -9.48 0.97
CA TYR A 82 -19.29 -10.01 0.54
C TYR A 82 -19.31 -11.53 0.69
N THR A 83 -18.42 -12.21 -0.01
CA THR A 83 -18.21 -13.64 0.17
C THR A 83 -17.10 -13.89 1.18
N GLN A 84 -17.06 -15.08 1.77
CA GLN A 84 -16.00 -15.48 2.69
C GLN A 84 -14.63 -15.42 2.01
N LEU A 85 -14.53 -15.81 0.74
CA LEU A 85 -13.30 -15.75 -0.03
C LEU A 85 -12.82 -14.30 -0.20
N GLU A 86 -13.71 -13.36 -0.52
CA GLU A 86 -13.36 -11.94 -0.65
C GLU A 86 -12.79 -11.37 0.65
N ALA A 87 -13.44 -11.66 1.78
CA ALA A 87 -12.97 -11.23 3.09
C ALA A 87 -11.59 -11.85 3.43
N GLN A 88 -11.42 -13.14 3.17
CA GLN A 88 -10.17 -13.85 3.43
C GLN A 88 -9.01 -13.29 2.58
N VAL A 89 -9.24 -13.07 1.30
CA VAL A 89 -8.22 -12.49 0.40
C VAL A 89 -7.83 -11.08 0.84
N LEU A 90 -8.81 -10.27 1.23
CA LEU A 90 -8.53 -8.92 1.74
C LEU A 90 -7.79 -8.96 3.09
N ASP A 91 -8.14 -9.84 4.01
CA ASP A 91 -7.41 -10.02 5.28
C ASP A 91 -5.95 -10.39 5.03
N VAL A 92 -5.69 -11.32 4.11
CA VAL A 92 -4.32 -11.69 3.70
C VAL A 92 -3.59 -10.48 3.10
N ALA A 93 -4.24 -9.72 2.20
CA ALA A 93 -3.65 -8.52 1.64
C ALA A 93 -3.25 -7.51 2.74
N LEU A 94 -4.13 -7.26 3.69
CA LEU A 94 -3.85 -6.36 4.82
C LEU A 94 -2.68 -6.87 5.66
N MET A 95 -2.63 -8.18 5.98
CA MET A 95 -1.51 -8.77 6.73
C MET A 95 -0.18 -8.61 6.01
N LEU A 96 -0.13 -8.83 4.69
CA LEU A 96 1.09 -8.74 3.89
C LEU A 96 1.60 -7.30 3.73
N HIS A 97 0.73 -6.30 3.86
CA HIS A 97 1.08 -4.87 3.82
C HIS A 97 1.35 -4.28 5.21
N MET A 98 1.06 -5.00 6.29
CA MET A 98 1.11 -4.51 7.67
C MET A 98 2.49 -4.01 8.06
N GLU A 99 3.57 -4.70 7.65
CA GLU A 99 4.93 -4.39 8.05
C GLU A 99 5.93 -4.60 6.90
N HIS A 100 6.99 -3.80 6.85
CA HIS A 100 8.06 -3.91 5.85
C HIS A 100 9.41 -3.37 6.36
N GLY A 101 9.65 -3.42 7.64
CA GLY A 101 10.87 -2.97 8.30
C GLY A 101 10.95 -1.47 8.53
N GLY A 102 11.72 -1.12 9.55
CA GLY A 102 11.87 0.26 10.03
C GLY A 102 12.54 1.25 9.06
N GLY A 103 13.14 0.75 7.97
CA GLY A 103 13.73 1.56 6.91
C GLY A 103 12.78 1.97 5.79
N ASN A 104 11.56 1.42 5.76
CA ASN A 104 10.52 1.87 4.84
C ASN A 104 10.23 3.36 5.07
N ASN A 105 10.04 4.15 4.00
CA ASN A 105 10.01 5.61 4.09
C ASN A 105 8.99 6.14 5.10
N SER A 106 7.75 5.66 5.10
CA SER A 106 6.72 6.09 6.06
C SER A 106 6.99 5.57 7.48
N THR A 107 7.51 4.36 7.61
CA THR A 107 7.91 3.79 8.91
C THR A 107 9.11 4.54 9.49
N PHE A 108 10.10 4.85 8.66
CA PHE A 108 11.24 5.67 9.08
C PHE A 108 10.80 7.07 9.50
N THR A 109 9.87 7.68 8.77
CA THR A 109 9.26 8.97 9.15
C THR A 109 8.59 8.88 10.51
N THR A 110 7.84 7.81 10.78
CA THR A 110 7.23 7.55 12.11
C THR A 110 8.29 7.55 13.21
N ARG A 111 9.39 6.82 13.00
CA ARG A 111 10.49 6.70 13.97
C ARG A 111 11.18 8.04 14.19
N VAL A 112 11.52 8.76 13.13
CA VAL A 112 12.17 10.08 13.22
C VAL A 112 11.31 11.06 14.01
N VAL A 113 10.03 11.17 13.68
CA VAL A 113 9.11 12.09 14.37
C VAL A 113 8.87 11.65 15.82
N THR A 114 8.75 10.33 16.06
CA THR A 114 8.63 9.78 17.43
C THR A 114 9.84 10.10 18.28
N SER A 115 11.05 9.99 17.72
CA SER A 115 12.30 10.25 18.45
C SER A 115 12.43 11.70 18.94
N ALA A 116 11.69 12.62 18.32
CA ALA A 116 11.59 14.01 18.76
C ALA A 116 10.62 14.24 19.94
N GLY A 117 9.93 13.20 20.41
CA GLY A 117 9.00 13.26 21.54
C GLY A 117 7.59 13.74 21.17
N THR A 118 7.19 13.67 19.89
CA THR A 118 5.84 14.06 19.48
C THR A 118 4.77 13.03 19.88
N ASP A 119 3.51 13.47 19.85
CA ASP A 119 2.35 12.63 20.16
C ASP A 119 2.08 11.57 19.07
N THR A 120 1.25 10.59 19.40
CA THR A 120 0.92 9.47 18.50
C THR A 120 0.24 9.95 17.21
N TYR A 121 -0.69 10.87 17.30
CA TYR A 121 -1.48 11.32 16.14
C TYR A 121 -0.62 12.07 15.14
N SER A 122 0.25 12.97 15.62
CA SER A 122 1.22 13.70 14.79
C SER A 122 2.21 12.76 14.12
N ALA A 123 2.71 11.73 14.81
CA ALA A 123 3.62 10.74 14.24
C ALA A 123 2.94 9.93 13.12
N ILE A 124 1.71 9.49 13.32
CA ILE A 124 0.94 8.75 12.30
C ILE A 124 0.53 9.66 11.14
N ALA A 125 0.17 10.91 11.39
CA ALA A 125 -0.12 11.89 10.32
C ALA A 125 1.12 12.14 9.44
N ALA A 126 2.31 12.24 10.02
CA ALA A 126 3.55 12.35 9.27
C ALA A 126 3.83 11.08 8.42
N ALA A 127 3.58 9.90 8.97
CA ALA A 127 3.68 8.63 8.23
C ALA A 127 2.71 8.58 7.04
N MET A 128 1.47 8.99 7.23
CA MET A 128 0.47 9.10 6.15
C MET A 128 0.90 10.10 5.07
N SER A 129 1.47 11.23 5.45
CA SER A 129 2.00 12.23 4.52
C SER A 129 3.13 11.66 3.66
N SER A 130 4.01 10.84 4.26
CA SER A 130 5.04 10.11 3.53
C SER A 130 4.42 9.07 2.57
N LEU A 131 3.44 8.28 3.05
CA LEU A 131 2.79 7.25 2.25
C LEU A 131 2.00 7.83 1.07
N LYS A 132 1.38 8.99 1.23
CA LYS A 132 0.64 9.70 0.17
C LYS A 132 1.49 10.00 -1.07
N GLY A 133 2.80 10.07 -0.93
CA GLY A 133 3.72 10.36 -2.03
C GLY A 133 3.63 9.30 -3.15
N PRO A 134 3.55 9.72 -4.43
CA PRO A 134 3.35 8.82 -5.57
C PRO A 134 4.48 7.79 -5.76
N LYS A 135 5.67 8.07 -5.22
CA LYS A 135 6.81 7.14 -5.26
C LYS A 135 6.75 6.06 -4.18
N HIS A 136 5.89 6.24 -3.17
CA HIS A 136 5.73 5.30 -2.06
C HIS A 136 4.38 4.58 -2.12
N GLY A 137 3.27 5.27 -1.91
CA GLY A 137 1.94 4.64 -1.87
C GLY A 137 1.25 4.47 -3.23
N GLY A 138 1.87 4.92 -4.32
CA GLY A 138 1.28 4.87 -5.67
C GLY A 138 1.73 3.68 -6.53
N ALA A 139 2.50 2.73 -5.98
CA ALA A 139 3.10 1.67 -6.77
C ALA A 139 2.05 0.74 -7.42
N ASN A 140 1.06 0.29 -6.66
CA ASN A 140 0.01 -0.58 -7.16
C ASN A 140 -0.89 0.10 -8.22
N ILE A 141 -1.16 1.40 -8.09
CA ILE A 141 -1.90 2.19 -9.09
C ILE A 141 -1.12 2.20 -10.41
N LYS A 142 0.21 2.34 -10.34
CA LYS A 142 1.07 2.30 -11.53
C LYS A 142 1.07 0.93 -12.20
N VAL A 143 1.06 -0.15 -11.43
CA VAL A 143 0.88 -1.50 -11.98
C VAL A 143 -0.46 -1.62 -12.70
N MET A 144 -1.56 -1.16 -12.10
CA MET A 144 -2.88 -1.22 -12.73
C MET A 144 -2.95 -0.41 -14.04
N GLN A 145 -2.37 0.79 -14.06
CA GLN A 145 -2.27 1.61 -15.27
C GLN A 145 -1.47 0.90 -16.36
N MET A 146 -0.35 0.29 -16.02
CA MET A 146 0.47 -0.51 -16.92
C MET A 146 -0.30 -1.72 -17.47
N MET A 147 -0.98 -2.45 -16.60
CA MET A 147 -1.76 -3.62 -17.01
C MET A 147 -2.91 -3.25 -17.94
N ASN A 148 -3.56 -2.12 -17.72
CA ASN A 148 -4.60 -1.62 -18.63
C ASN A 148 -4.02 -1.23 -19.99
N ASP A 149 -2.88 -0.54 -20.01
CA ASP A 149 -2.17 -0.20 -21.24
C ASP A 149 -1.76 -1.46 -22.03
N ILE A 150 -1.29 -2.52 -21.36
CA ILE A 150 -0.98 -3.81 -21.99
C ILE A 150 -2.26 -4.45 -22.57
N ARG A 151 -3.36 -4.47 -21.80
CA ARG A 151 -4.65 -5.03 -22.26
C ARG A 151 -5.19 -4.36 -23.51
N GLU A 152 -4.98 -3.05 -23.65
CA GLU A 152 -5.46 -2.25 -24.78
C GLU A 152 -4.59 -2.41 -26.03
N ASN A 153 -3.29 -2.69 -25.86
CA ASN A 153 -2.31 -2.65 -26.95
C ASN A 153 -1.75 -4.01 -27.38
N VAL A 154 -1.97 -5.07 -26.61
CA VAL A 154 -1.62 -6.46 -26.95
C VAL A 154 -2.89 -7.19 -27.40
N HIS A 155 -2.86 -7.78 -28.59
CA HIS A 155 -4.06 -8.42 -29.18
C HIS A 155 -4.29 -9.81 -28.59
N ASP A 156 -3.24 -10.61 -28.50
CA ASP A 156 -3.30 -11.95 -27.91
C ASP A 156 -2.46 -12.03 -26.64
N TRP A 157 -3.14 -11.99 -25.50
CA TRP A 157 -2.48 -12.08 -24.18
C TRP A 157 -1.89 -13.46 -23.89
N SER A 158 -2.20 -14.47 -24.71
CA SER A 158 -1.63 -15.81 -24.62
C SER A 158 -0.37 -15.99 -25.48
N ASP A 159 -0.11 -15.06 -26.41
CA ASP A 159 1.09 -15.05 -27.23
C ASP A 159 2.27 -14.44 -26.43
N ARG A 160 3.19 -15.32 -26.04
CA ARG A 160 4.39 -14.93 -25.28
C ARG A 160 5.27 -13.94 -26.04
N ASP A 161 5.40 -14.07 -27.36
CA ASP A 161 6.27 -13.22 -28.15
C ASP A 161 5.66 -11.83 -28.34
N GLU A 162 4.33 -11.71 -28.49
CA GLU A 162 3.65 -10.44 -28.56
C GLU A 162 3.78 -9.69 -27.22
N VAL A 163 3.49 -10.36 -26.09
CA VAL A 163 3.66 -9.78 -24.74
C VAL A 163 5.13 -9.37 -24.50
N LYS A 164 6.09 -10.23 -24.83
CA LYS A 164 7.52 -9.94 -24.68
C LYS A 164 7.94 -8.73 -25.52
N SER A 165 7.47 -8.64 -26.75
CA SER A 165 7.74 -7.50 -27.66
C SER A 165 7.19 -6.19 -27.08
N TYR A 166 5.96 -6.20 -26.55
CA TYR A 166 5.36 -5.01 -25.96
C TYR A 166 6.09 -4.55 -24.70
N LEU A 167 6.42 -5.47 -23.79
CA LEU A 167 7.23 -5.18 -22.60
C LEU A 167 8.63 -4.66 -22.98
N GLY A 168 9.18 -5.16 -24.08
CA GLY A 168 10.43 -4.65 -24.65
C GLY A 168 10.37 -3.19 -25.06
N LYS A 169 9.31 -2.78 -25.76
CA LYS A 169 9.04 -1.37 -26.12
C LYS A 169 8.82 -0.50 -24.88
N MET A 170 8.19 -1.05 -23.84
CA MET A 170 7.99 -0.36 -22.58
C MET A 170 9.31 -0.06 -21.87
N LEU A 171 10.24 -1.04 -21.82
CA LEU A 171 11.58 -0.84 -21.25
C LEU A 171 12.43 0.14 -22.07
N ASP A 172 12.19 0.24 -23.38
CA ASP A 172 12.84 1.22 -24.26
C ASP A 172 12.23 2.63 -24.15
N GLY A 173 11.19 2.81 -23.32
CA GLY A 173 10.52 4.09 -23.15
C GLY A 173 9.71 4.55 -24.38
N GLN A 174 9.25 3.61 -25.20
CA GLN A 174 8.51 3.90 -26.44
C GLN A 174 7.00 3.96 -26.23
N VAL A 175 6.49 3.22 -25.24
CA VAL A 175 5.05 3.07 -24.95
C VAL A 175 4.75 3.36 -23.48
N PHE A 176 3.46 3.38 -23.13
CA PHE A 176 2.96 3.68 -21.78
C PHE A 176 3.44 5.06 -21.30
N ASP A 177 4.04 5.15 -20.12
CA ASP A 177 4.48 6.41 -19.51
C ASP A 177 5.93 6.84 -19.92
N LYS A 178 6.55 6.10 -20.81
CA LYS A 178 7.89 6.34 -21.39
C LYS A 178 9.04 6.39 -20.38
N LYS A 179 8.84 5.85 -19.19
CA LYS A 179 9.88 5.83 -18.14
C LYS A 179 10.82 4.62 -18.23
N GLY A 180 10.53 3.69 -19.15
CA GLY A 180 11.35 2.50 -19.33
C GLY A 180 11.27 1.54 -18.13
N LEU A 181 10.14 1.41 -17.48
CA LEU A 181 9.96 0.58 -16.29
C LEU A 181 8.80 -0.39 -16.48
N ILE A 182 8.98 -1.63 -16.00
CA ILE A 182 7.89 -2.57 -15.75
C ILE A 182 7.56 -2.48 -14.26
N TYR A 183 6.41 -1.89 -13.94
CA TYR A 183 6.01 -1.65 -12.56
C TYR A 183 5.62 -2.94 -11.86
N GLY A 184 5.84 -3.00 -10.55
CA GLY A 184 5.62 -4.21 -9.75
C GLY A 184 6.75 -5.24 -9.85
N MET A 185 7.78 -4.98 -10.67
CA MET A 185 8.95 -5.83 -10.81
C MET A 185 10.16 -5.26 -10.08
N GLY A 186 10.86 -6.14 -9.32
CA GLY A 186 12.02 -5.77 -8.52
C GLY A 186 11.69 -5.24 -7.13
N HIS A 187 12.63 -5.36 -6.24
CA HIS A 187 12.51 -4.93 -4.85
C HIS A 187 13.87 -4.48 -4.31
N ALA A 188 13.87 -3.47 -3.43
CA ALA A 188 15.10 -2.96 -2.82
C ALA A 188 15.81 -3.99 -1.94
N VAL A 189 15.04 -4.86 -1.27
CA VAL A 189 15.54 -5.87 -0.31
C VAL A 189 15.58 -7.26 -0.93
N TYR A 190 14.49 -7.69 -1.59
CA TYR A 190 14.35 -9.04 -2.13
C TYR A 190 14.87 -9.11 -3.57
N SER A 191 15.84 -9.98 -3.81
CA SER A 191 16.44 -10.16 -5.15
C SER A 191 16.01 -11.46 -5.84
N LEU A 192 15.66 -12.49 -5.08
CA LEU A 192 15.25 -13.79 -5.62
C LEU A 192 13.74 -13.95 -5.69
N SER A 193 13.04 -13.61 -4.62
CA SER A 193 11.57 -13.57 -4.59
C SER A 193 11.11 -12.76 -3.38
N ASP A 194 9.97 -12.06 -3.50
CA ASP A 194 9.27 -11.48 -2.36
C ASP A 194 8.40 -12.58 -1.72
N PRO A 195 8.67 -13.01 -0.48
CA PRO A 195 7.89 -14.07 0.16
C PRO A 195 6.41 -13.69 0.34
N ARG A 196 6.11 -12.39 0.41
CA ARG A 196 4.73 -11.88 0.53
C ARG A 196 3.97 -12.08 -0.78
N GLU A 197 4.61 -11.82 -1.92
CA GLU A 197 4.03 -12.06 -3.24
C GLU A 197 3.69 -13.55 -3.43
N ARG A 198 4.60 -14.46 -3.09
CA ARG A 198 4.37 -15.90 -3.22
C ARG A 198 3.18 -16.40 -2.42
N VAL A 199 3.03 -15.93 -1.18
CA VAL A 199 1.85 -16.24 -0.36
C VAL A 199 0.59 -15.66 -0.99
N PHE A 200 0.66 -14.40 -1.44
CA PHE A 200 -0.49 -13.68 -1.98
C PHE A 200 -1.00 -14.30 -3.28
N ARG A 201 -0.11 -14.71 -4.17
CA ARG A 201 -0.43 -15.27 -5.49
C ARG A 201 -1.45 -16.41 -5.43
N SER A 202 -1.31 -17.35 -4.49
CA SER A 202 -2.25 -18.47 -4.37
C SER A 202 -3.68 -18.02 -4.06
N TYR A 203 -3.84 -16.97 -3.25
CA TYR A 203 -5.14 -16.38 -2.96
C TYR A 203 -5.69 -15.59 -4.14
N VAL A 204 -4.82 -14.92 -4.90
CA VAL A 204 -5.20 -14.19 -6.14
C VAL A 204 -5.72 -15.15 -7.19
N GLU A 205 -5.07 -16.30 -7.40
CA GLU A 205 -5.49 -17.34 -8.34
C GLU A 205 -6.91 -17.86 -8.01
N HIS A 206 -7.18 -18.21 -6.75
CA HIS A 206 -8.50 -18.64 -6.32
C HIS A 206 -9.57 -17.56 -6.49
N LEU A 207 -9.24 -16.30 -6.18
CA LEU A 207 -10.17 -15.19 -6.37
C LEU A 207 -10.45 -14.95 -7.85
N ALA A 208 -9.43 -15.00 -8.71
CA ALA A 208 -9.57 -14.82 -10.15
C ALA A 208 -10.45 -15.91 -10.77
N GLU A 209 -10.32 -17.15 -10.34
CA GLU A 209 -11.18 -18.26 -10.74
C GLU A 209 -12.64 -17.98 -10.32
N ALA A 210 -12.87 -17.66 -9.03
CA ALA A 210 -14.20 -17.37 -8.50
C ALA A 210 -14.89 -16.16 -9.16
N LYS A 211 -14.10 -15.20 -9.69
CA LYS A 211 -14.58 -13.99 -10.39
C LYS A 211 -14.60 -14.12 -11.90
N GLY A 212 -14.21 -15.28 -12.46
CA GLY A 212 -14.14 -15.47 -13.92
C GLY A 212 -13.06 -14.61 -14.59
N ARG A 213 -12.00 -14.24 -13.87
CA ARG A 213 -10.90 -13.38 -14.33
C ARG A 213 -9.63 -14.17 -14.66
N GLN A 214 -9.78 -15.44 -15.07
CA GLN A 214 -8.66 -16.34 -15.35
C GLN A 214 -7.77 -15.83 -16.49
N LYS A 215 -8.36 -15.15 -17.50
CA LYS A 215 -7.58 -14.56 -18.60
C LYS A 215 -6.62 -13.47 -18.10
N ASP A 216 -7.10 -12.63 -17.20
CA ASP A 216 -6.25 -11.60 -16.59
C ASP A 216 -5.14 -12.24 -15.76
N MET A 217 -5.48 -13.25 -14.94
CA MET A 217 -4.49 -13.96 -14.13
C MET A 217 -3.39 -14.60 -15.00
N ASN A 218 -3.76 -15.20 -16.14
CA ASN A 218 -2.80 -15.75 -17.08
C ASN A 218 -1.88 -14.69 -17.66
N LEU A 219 -2.38 -13.47 -17.93
CA LEU A 219 -1.55 -12.36 -18.37
C LEU A 219 -0.56 -11.92 -17.27
N TYR A 220 -1.01 -11.84 -16.02
CA TYR A 220 -0.11 -11.56 -14.89
C TYR A 220 1.00 -12.62 -14.78
N ASN A 221 0.65 -13.90 -14.86
CA ASN A 221 1.61 -15.01 -14.86
C ASN A 221 2.60 -14.93 -16.02
N MET A 222 2.12 -14.59 -17.23
CA MET A 222 2.97 -14.40 -18.41
C MET A 222 3.99 -13.26 -18.19
N ILE A 223 3.54 -12.13 -17.65
CA ILE A 223 4.42 -10.99 -17.37
C ILE A 223 5.42 -11.32 -16.28
N GLU A 224 5.00 -12.03 -15.23
CA GLU A 224 5.89 -12.50 -14.16
C GLU A 224 7.02 -13.38 -14.68
N GLU A 225 6.73 -14.23 -15.69
CA GLU A 225 7.72 -15.10 -16.32
C GLU A 225 8.64 -14.34 -17.26
N VAL A 226 8.10 -13.44 -18.08
CA VAL A 226 8.84 -12.81 -19.20
C VAL A 226 9.63 -11.57 -18.72
N ALA A 227 9.09 -10.78 -17.80
CA ALA A 227 9.69 -9.52 -17.42
C ALA A 227 11.09 -9.63 -16.78
N PRO A 228 11.38 -10.62 -15.90
CA PRO A 228 12.73 -10.77 -15.34
C PRO A 228 13.80 -10.99 -16.39
N GLU A 229 13.53 -11.84 -17.39
CA GLU A 229 14.47 -12.11 -18.49
C GLU A 229 14.75 -10.83 -19.28
N LEU A 230 13.71 -10.11 -19.68
CA LEU A 230 13.84 -8.86 -20.44
C LEU A 230 14.59 -7.77 -19.67
N ILE A 231 14.29 -7.62 -18.36
CA ILE A 231 14.97 -6.64 -17.53
C ILE A 231 16.44 -6.99 -17.37
N ALA A 232 16.79 -8.28 -17.20
CA ALA A 232 18.15 -8.73 -17.11
C ALA A 232 18.92 -8.46 -18.40
N GLU A 233 18.35 -8.80 -19.56
CA GLU A 233 18.93 -8.57 -20.88
C GLU A 233 19.18 -7.07 -21.15
N LYS A 234 18.15 -6.23 -20.96
CA LYS A 234 18.22 -4.81 -21.35
C LYS A 234 18.95 -3.92 -20.35
N ARG A 235 18.96 -4.26 -19.08
CA ARG A 235 19.54 -3.45 -18.00
C ARG A 235 20.88 -3.96 -17.50
N HIS A 236 21.36 -5.11 -18.05
CA HIS A 236 22.56 -5.79 -17.57
C HIS A 236 22.56 -6.03 -16.06
N ILE A 237 21.36 -6.33 -15.51
CA ILE A 237 21.18 -6.61 -14.09
C ILE A 237 21.30 -8.10 -13.87
N PHE A 238 22.43 -8.54 -13.33
CA PHE A 238 22.68 -9.94 -12.97
C PHE A 238 22.06 -10.34 -11.62
N LYS A 239 21.57 -9.37 -10.86
CA LYS A 239 20.78 -9.61 -9.65
C LYS A 239 19.36 -9.95 -10.07
N GLY A 240 18.83 -11.08 -9.60
CA GLY A 240 17.50 -11.53 -9.95
C GLY A 240 16.43 -10.43 -9.75
N VAL A 241 15.44 -10.40 -10.61
CA VAL A 241 14.29 -9.52 -10.54
C VAL A 241 13.06 -10.40 -10.36
N SER A 242 12.24 -10.10 -9.38
CA SER A 242 10.99 -10.82 -9.08
C SER A 242 9.85 -9.85 -8.87
N PRO A 243 8.59 -10.27 -9.04
CA PRO A 243 7.47 -9.43 -8.68
C PRO A 243 7.48 -9.14 -7.18
N ASN A 244 7.01 -7.96 -6.83
CA ASN A 244 6.78 -7.55 -5.45
C ASN A 244 5.27 -7.61 -5.12
N VAL A 245 4.92 -7.37 -3.86
CA VAL A 245 3.53 -7.46 -3.39
C VAL A 245 2.57 -6.53 -4.14
N ASP A 246 3.06 -5.39 -4.65
CA ASP A 246 2.25 -4.42 -5.40
C ASP A 246 1.85 -4.91 -6.79
N PHE A 247 2.55 -5.91 -7.34
CA PHE A 247 2.24 -6.48 -8.64
C PHE A 247 0.82 -7.07 -8.68
N TYR A 248 0.41 -7.76 -7.63
CA TYR A 248 -0.92 -8.38 -7.56
C TYR A 248 -1.96 -7.58 -6.76
N SER A 249 -1.54 -6.68 -5.86
CA SER A 249 -2.47 -6.03 -4.93
C SER A 249 -3.56 -5.20 -5.63
N GLY A 250 -3.20 -4.46 -6.66
CA GLY A 250 -4.17 -3.68 -7.43
C GLY A 250 -5.20 -4.56 -8.14
N PHE A 251 -4.79 -5.71 -8.69
CA PHE A 251 -5.67 -6.68 -9.34
C PHE A 251 -6.67 -7.29 -8.35
N VAL A 252 -6.20 -7.61 -7.13
CA VAL A 252 -7.11 -8.06 -6.06
C VAL A 252 -8.14 -7.00 -5.73
N TYR A 253 -7.72 -5.76 -5.54
CA TYR A 253 -8.64 -4.68 -5.21
C TYR A 253 -9.68 -4.43 -6.32
N GLU A 254 -9.25 -4.52 -7.59
CA GLU A 254 -10.17 -4.48 -8.75
C GLU A 254 -11.19 -5.61 -8.69
N MET A 255 -10.77 -6.87 -8.46
CA MET A 255 -11.67 -8.03 -8.35
C MET A 255 -12.62 -7.94 -7.16
N LEU A 256 -12.23 -7.28 -6.09
CA LEU A 256 -13.08 -7.00 -4.93
C LEU A 256 -14.04 -5.82 -5.16
N GLY A 257 -13.94 -5.12 -6.30
CA GLY A 257 -14.73 -3.94 -6.60
C GLY A 257 -14.38 -2.75 -5.70
N ILE A 258 -13.15 -2.68 -5.23
CA ILE A 258 -12.65 -1.57 -4.44
C ILE A 258 -12.19 -0.46 -5.39
N PRO A 259 -12.68 0.77 -5.25
CA PRO A 259 -12.28 1.88 -6.11
C PRO A 259 -10.81 2.27 -5.93
N SER A 260 -10.20 2.76 -7.00
CA SER A 260 -8.76 3.10 -7.04
C SER A 260 -8.36 4.18 -6.03
N GLU A 261 -9.27 5.06 -5.67
CA GLU A 261 -9.10 6.10 -4.65
C GLU A 261 -8.80 5.51 -3.27
N LEU A 262 -9.21 4.28 -3.03
CA LEU A 262 -8.98 3.57 -1.77
C LEU A 262 -7.72 2.69 -1.75
N TYR A 263 -6.96 2.56 -2.84
CA TYR A 263 -5.77 1.69 -2.87
C TYR A 263 -4.68 2.14 -1.89
N THR A 264 -4.33 3.42 -1.90
CA THR A 264 -3.39 3.98 -0.91
C THR A 264 -3.97 4.02 0.52
N PRO A 265 -5.23 4.41 0.75
CA PRO A 265 -5.89 4.24 2.05
C PRO A 265 -5.89 2.81 2.59
N LEU A 266 -6.09 1.78 1.75
CA LEU A 266 -5.99 0.37 2.18
C LEU A 266 -4.58 0.02 2.66
N PHE A 267 -3.57 0.52 1.95
CA PHE A 267 -2.20 0.37 2.40
C PHE A 267 -1.98 1.02 3.79
N ALA A 268 -2.58 2.20 4.04
CA ALA A 268 -2.51 2.85 5.34
C ALA A 268 -3.25 2.07 6.43
N ILE A 269 -4.44 1.49 6.12
CA ILE A 269 -5.21 0.63 7.03
C ILE A 269 -4.36 -0.56 7.51
N ALA A 270 -3.60 -1.15 6.60
CA ALA A 270 -2.69 -2.24 6.94
C ALA A 270 -1.47 -1.72 7.73
N ARG A 271 -0.78 -0.73 7.18
CA ARG A 271 0.53 -0.28 7.66
C ARG A 271 0.47 0.44 9.01
N ILE A 272 -0.70 0.93 9.45
CA ILE A 272 -0.82 1.57 10.75
C ILE A 272 -0.41 0.65 11.90
N ALA A 273 -0.57 -0.65 11.76
CA ALA A 273 -0.10 -1.62 12.75
C ALA A 273 1.43 -1.62 12.83
N GLY A 274 2.14 -1.64 11.70
CA GLY A 274 3.59 -1.53 11.63
C GLY A 274 4.10 -0.18 12.12
N TRP A 275 3.48 0.94 11.74
CA TRP A 275 3.83 2.26 12.26
C TRP A 275 3.68 2.32 13.78
N SER A 276 2.59 1.77 14.31
CA SER A 276 2.32 1.71 15.75
C SER A 276 3.39 0.88 16.48
N ALA A 277 3.75 -0.28 15.94
CA ALA A 277 4.77 -1.14 16.50
C ALA A 277 6.14 -0.43 16.54
N HIS A 278 6.56 0.17 15.44
CA HIS A 278 7.82 0.92 15.37
C HIS A 278 7.83 2.18 16.23
N ARG A 279 6.66 2.84 16.41
CA ARG A 279 6.55 3.92 17.37
C ARG A 279 6.79 3.45 18.80
N LEU A 280 6.14 2.36 19.19
CA LEU A 280 6.32 1.80 20.54
C LEU A 280 7.75 1.32 20.77
N GLU A 281 8.35 0.66 19.79
CA GLU A 281 9.77 0.26 19.84
C GLU A 281 10.70 1.46 20.02
N GLU A 282 10.47 2.56 19.30
CA GLU A 282 11.25 3.79 19.42
C GLU A 282 11.09 4.43 20.80
N LEU A 283 9.87 4.44 21.36
CA LEU A 283 9.60 4.99 22.68
C LEU A 283 10.23 4.17 23.82
N VAL A 284 10.33 2.86 23.66
CA VAL A 284 10.88 1.95 24.68
C VAL A 284 12.40 1.84 24.55
N GLY A 285 12.91 1.75 23.31
CA GLY A 285 14.30 1.37 23.03
C GLY A 285 15.25 2.55 22.79
N CYS A 286 14.74 3.72 22.41
CA CYS A 286 15.56 4.82 21.93
C CYS A 286 15.33 6.11 22.72
N ASN A 287 16.38 6.57 23.40
CA ASN A 287 16.35 7.83 24.18
C ASN A 287 17.03 9.00 23.44
N LYS A 288 17.26 8.90 22.14
CA LYS A 288 17.98 9.93 21.37
C LYS A 288 17.23 10.30 20.11
N ILE A 289 17.22 11.59 19.80
CA ILE A 289 16.69 12.09 18.54
C ILE A 289 17.48 11.48 17.39
N ILE A 290 16.79 10.86 16.41
CA ILE A 290 17.39 10.32 15.21
C ILE A 290 17.95 11.47 14.38
N ARG A 291 19.24 11.41 14.11
CA ARG A 291 19.95 12.36 13.24
C ARG A 291 20.70 11.60 12.16
N PRO A 292 20.55 11.95 10.89
CA PRO A 292 21.34 11.33 9.84
C PRO A 292 22.82 11.68 10.03
N ALA A 293 23.68 10.70 9.79
CA ALA A 293 25.10 10.97 9.64
C ALA A 293 25.35 11.63 8.26
N TYR A 294 26.15 12.65 8.24
CA TYR A 294 26.58 13.28 6.99
C TYR A 294 28.10 13.50 7.01
N LYS A 295 28.70 13.44 5.83
CA LYS A 295 30.12 13.71 5.62
C LYS A 295 30.24 14.88 4.63
N SER A 296 31.08 15.87 4.94
CA SER A 296 31.42 16.91 3.96
C SER A 296 32.06 16.26 2.75
N VAL A 297 31.63 16.67 1.57
CA VAL A 297 32.25 16.32 0.29
C VAL A 297 33.13 17.44 -0.25
N MET A 298 33.27 18.55 0.53
CA MET A 298 34.22 19.62 0.21
C MET A 298 35.65 19.10 0.46
N GLU A 299 36.55 19.43 -0.46
CA GLU A 299 37.99 19.23 -0.24
C GLU A 299 38.41 20.07 0.96
N GLU A 300 39.23 19.49 1.85
CA GLU A 300 39.88 20.26 2.90
C GLU A 300 40.78 21.27 2.19
N LEU A 301 40.50 22.56 2.41
CA LEU A 301 41.39 23.62 1.97
C LEU A 301 42.67 23.50 2.80
N GLU A 302 43.79 23.13 2.16
CA GLU A 302 45.15 23.14 2.76
C GLU A 302 45.58 24.56 3.20
#